data_21835b24754243672790c7f6e465fef5
#
_entry.id   21835b24754243672790c7f6e465fef5
#
_cell.length_a   1.000
_cell.length_b   1.000
_cell.length_c   1.000
_cell.angle_alpha   90.00
_cell.angle_beta   90.00
_cell.angle_gamma   90.00
#
_symmetry.space_group_name_H-M   'P 1'
#
loop_
_entity.id
_entity.type
_entity.pdbx_description
1 polymer ?
#
loop_
_entity_poly.entity_id
_entity_poly.type
_entity_poly.pdbx_seq_one_letter_code
_entity_poly.pdbx_strand_id
1 'polypeptide(L)'
;RDLLDFRLYDMKRDNYTFFIFFPIHRVIFTIAIPTIISMLSTSMYNLADTYFVGSINTQSVAAVGVSFCMMSVIQAVGFFFGHGAGNYISRQLGAKNVENAQRMAATGVILSFIAGLLIAIIGQAFLSPLCVFLGSTPTILPYTERYLGIILLGAPFMTMSLTVNNLMRFQGNTIYAMKGIMSGVLLNLILAPLLILYFCLGITGAAIATLTSQIFGCMMLLWMTTKGQNIRIQPRL
;
A
#
# COMPACT_ATOMS: atom_id res chain seq x y z
N ARG A 1 -7.87 -39.12 15.51
CA ARG A 1 -8.54 -37.91 15.10
C ARG A 1 -7.79 -36.69 15.68
N ASP A 2 -7.50 -36.66 16.96
CA ASP A 2 -6.82 -35.54 17.64
C ASP A 2 -5.36 -35.32 17.21
N LEU A 3 -4.63 -36.39 16.87
CA LEU A 3 -3.26 -36.32 16.32
C LEU A 3 -3.23 -35.78 14.88
N LEU A 4 -4.28 -36.05 14.09
CA LEU A 4 -4.43 -35.52 12.74
C LEU A 4 -4.81 -34.04 12.79
N ASP A 5 -5.70 -33.64 13.70
CA ASP A 5 -6.08 -32.25 13.92
C ASP A 5 -4.91 -31.42 14.50
N PHE A 6 -4.11 -31.98 15.40
CA PHE A 6 -2.91 -31.35 15.93
C PHE A 6 -1.83 -31.19 14.84
N ARG A 7 -1.59 -32.21 13.99
CA ARG A 7 -0.70 -32.10 12.83
C ARG A 7 -1.22 -31.11 11.80
N LEU A 8 -2.52 -31.08 11.53
CA LEU A 8 -3.14 -30.09 10.63
C LEU A 8 -3.06 -28.68 11.18
N TYR A 9 -3.13 -28.52 12.51
CA TYR A 9 -2.98 -27.22 13.17
C TYR A 9 -1.53 -26.71 13.12
N ASP A 10 -0.55 -27.59 13.34
CA ASP A 10 0.88 -27.25 13.25
C ASP A 10 1.32 -27.04 11.79
N MET A 11 0.79 -27.83 10.84
CA MET A 11 1.02 -27.66 9.40
C MET A 11 0.43 -26.34 8.86
N LYS A 12 -0.66 -25.84 9.44
CA LYS A 12 -1.26 -24.54 9.09
C LYS A 12 -0.45 -23.36 9.64
N ARG A 13 0.42 -23.61 10.58
CA ARG A 13 1.32 -22.62 11.21
C ARG A 13 2.60 -22.40 10.41
N ASP A 14 3.01 -23.38 9.60
CA ASP A 14 4.21 -23.31 8.77
C ASP A 14 3.83 -23.08 7.30
N ASN A 15 3.98 -21.83 6.83
CA ASN A 15 3.61 -21.46 5.46
C ASN A 15 4.26 -22.36 4.40
N TYR A 16 5.52 -22.79 4.62
CA TYR A 16 6.24 -23.68 3.71
C TYR A 16 5.55 -25.04 3.55
N THR A 17 5.18 -25.66 4.66
CA THR A 17 4.47 -26.96 4.69
C THR A 17 3.09 -26.85 4.05
N PHE A 18 2.40 -25.72 4.26
CA PHE A 18 1.12 -25.44 3.64
C PHE A 18 1.21 -25.38 2.10
N PHE A 19 2.22 -24.71 1.55
CA PHE A 19 2.38 -24.61 0.09
C PHE A 19 2.74 -25.93 -0.60
N ILE A 20 3.42 -26.85 0.07
CA ILE A 20 3.88 -28.11 -0.52
C ILE A 20 2.84 -29.22 -0.41
N PHE A 21 2.17 -29.34 0.72
CA PHE A 21 1.33 -30.50 1.03
C PHE A 21 -0.16 -30.32 0.77
N PHE A 22 -0.64 -29.06 0.64
CA PHE A 22 -2.06 -28.83 0.39
C PHE A 22 -2.39 -28.86 -1.11
N PRO A 23 -3.63 -29.28 -1.48
CA PRO A 23 -4.11 -29.21 -2.86
C PRO A 23 -4.05 -27.79 -3.41
N ILE A 24 -3.56 -27.62 -4.62
CA ILE A 24 -3.30 -26.30 -5.27
C ILE A 24 -4.51 -25.38 -5.19
N HIS A 25 -5.73 -25.90 -5.40
CA HIS A 25 -6.95 -25.08 -5.34
C HIS A 25 -7.17 -24.43 -3.95
N ARG A 26 -6.89 -25.15 -2.85
CA ARG A 26 -7.01 -24.60 -1.49
C ARG A 26 -5.98 -23.52 -1.22
N VAL A 27 -4.75 -23.72 -1.68
CA VAL A 27 -3.68 -22.73 -1.57
C VAL A 27 -4.07 -21.44 -2.32
N ILE A 28 -4.56 -21.58 -3.56
CA ILE A 28 -5.01 -20.44 -4.37
C ILE A 28 -6.13 -19.67 -3.66
N PHE A 29 -7.18 -20.33 -3.19
CA PHE A 29 -8.29 -19.66 -2.51
C PHE A 29 -7.85 -18.98 -1.20
N THR A 30 -6.95 -19.61 -0.43
CA THR A 30 -6.46 -19.02 0.82
C THR A 30 -5.69 -17.72 0.61
N ILE A 31 -4.98 -17.58 -0.52
CA ILE A 31 -4.24 -16.37 -0.87
C ILE A 31 -5.12 -15.37 -1.61
N ALA A 32 -5.99 -15.85 -2.50
CA ALA A 32 -6.82 -14.99 -3.35
C ALA A 32 -7.90 -14.25 -2.55
N ILE A 33 -8.60 -14.91 -1.63
CA ILE A 33 -9.71 -14.30 -0.88
C ILE A 33 -9.27 -13.05 -0.10
N PRO A 34 -8.21 -13.08 0.75
CA PRO A 34 -7.75 -11.88 1.44
C PRO A 34 -7.26 -10.79 0.48
N THR A 35 -6.69 -11.19 -0.66
CA THR A 35 -6.21 -10.25 -1.69
C THR A 35 -7.38 -9.55 -2.36
N ILE A 36 -8.42 -10.28 -2.75
CA ILE A 36 -9.65 -9.74 -3.35
C ILE A 36 -10.34 -8.78 -2.37
N ILE A 37 -10.48 -9.17 -1.11
CA ILE A 37 -11.06 -8.31 -0.06
C ILE A 37 -10.28 -7.01 0.06
N SER A 38 -8.94 -7.07 0.07
CA SER A 38 -8.09 -5.88 0.15
C SER A 38 -8.29 -4.96 -1.06
N MET A 39 -8.36 -5.52 -2.27
CA MET A 39 -8.54 -4.75 -3.51
C MET A 39 -9.92 -4.11 -3.58
N LEU A 40 -10.97 -4.85 -3.24
CA LEU A 40 -12.34 -4.33 -3.17
C LEU A 40 -12.45 -3.20 -2.16
N SER A 41 -11.87 -3.37 -0.97
CA SER A 41 -11.88 -2.32 0.06
C SER A 41 -11.15 -1.07 -0.38
N THR A 42 -10.01 -1.21 -1.08
CA THR A 42 -9.29 -0.07 -1.66
C THR A 42 -10.11 0.63 -2.75
N SER A 43 -10.83 -0.12 -3.59
CA SER A 43 -11.71 0.45 -4.61
C SER A 43 -12.89 1.19 -3.99
N MET A 44 -13.53 0.62 -2.97
CA MET A 44 -14.63 1.25 -2.24
C MET A 44 -14.15 2.53 -1.53
N TYR A 45 -12.97 2.51 -0.96
CA TYR A 45 -12.34 3.70 -0.38
C TYR A 45 -12.15 4.80 -1.41
N ASN A 46 -11.62 4.50 -2.60
CA ASN A 46 -11.43 5.49 -3.66
C ASN A 46 -12.78 6.10 -4.12
N LEU A 47 -13.84 5.28 -4.19
CA LEU A 47 -15.20 5.78 -4.48
C LEU A 47 -15.72 6.69 -3.39
N ALA A 48 -15.54 6.32 -2.12
CA ALA A 48 -15.98 7.12 -0.99
C ALA A 48 -15.22 8.47 -0.94
N ASP A 49 -13.91 8.46 -1.15
CA ASP A 49 -13.09 9.68 -1.19
C ASP A 49 -13.55 10.61 -2.31
N THR A 50 -13.79 10.08 -3.51
CA THR A 50 -14.34 10.83 -4.64
C THR A 50 -15.71 11.42 -4.33
N TYR A 51 -16.58 10.67 -3.65
CA TYR A 51 -17.91 11.13 -3.24
C TYR A 51 -17.81 12.30 -2.24
N PHE A 52 -16.97 12.20 -1.21
CA PHE A 52 -16.77 13.28 -0.25
C PHE A 52 -16.15 14.53 -0.88
N VAL A 53 -15.18 14.38 -1.78
CA VAL A 53 -14.61 15.49 -2.54
C VAL A 53 -15.66 16.10 -3.49
N GLY A 54 -16.55 15.27 -4.05
CA GLY A 54 -17.66 15.70 -4.89
C GLY A 54 -18.66 16.63 -4.19
N SER A 55 -18.79 16.52 -2.88
CA SER A 55 -19.64 17.40 -2.08
C SER A 55 -19.07 18.82 -1.91
N ILE A 56 -17.79 19.07 -2.26
CA ILE A 56 -17.15 20.38 -2.14
C ILE A 56 -17.47 21.23 -3.37
N ASN A 57 -16.94 20.84 -4.53
CA ASN A 57 -17.18 21.46 -5.83
C ASN A 57 -16.65 20.57 -6.97
N THR A 58 -17.08 20.86 -8.21
CA THR A 58 -16.68 20.12 -9.41
C THR A 58 -15.18 20.27 -9.70
N GLN A 59 -14.59 21.42 -9.40
CA GLN A 59 -13.16 21.68 -9.62
C GLN A 59 -12.28 20.77 -8.74
N SER A 60 -12.71 20.52 -7.51
CA SER A 60 -12.01 19.60 -6.59
C SER A 60 -12.02 18.15 -7.12
N VAL A 61 -13.14 17.70 -7.65
CA VAL A 61 -13.24 16.36 -8.27
C VAL A 61 -12.30 16.24 -9.46
N ALA A 62 -12.29 17.26 -10.33
CA ALA A 62 -11.40 17.30 -11.49
C ALA A 62 -9.93 17.30 -11.06
N ALA A 63 -9.56 18.04 -10.00
CA ALA A 63 -8.22 18.08 -9.45
C ALA A 63 -7.77 16.72 -8.91
N VAL A 64 -8.64 15.99 -8.19
CA VAL A 64 -8.37 14.62 -7.73
C VAL A 64 -8.19 13.68 -8.91
N GLY A 65 -9.05 13.79 -9.95
CA GLY A 65 -8.95 13.00 -11.17
C GLY A 65 -7.61 13.17 -11.89
N VAL A 66 -7.14 14.41 -12.04
CA VAL A 66 -5.81 14.71 -12.61
C VAL A 66 -4.69 14.15 -11.73
N SER A 67 -4.79 14.32 -10.41
CA SER A 67 -3.79 13.82 -9.46
C SER A 67 -3.71 12.29 -9.44
N PHE A 68 -4.79 11.59 -9.81
CA PHE A 68 -4.82 10.13 -9.87
C PHE A 68 -3.78 9.56 -10.85
N CYS A 69 -3.46 10.26 -11.93
CA CYS A 69 -2.39 9.87 -12.85
C CYS A 69 -1.04 9.79 -12.12
N MET A 70 -0.71 10.79 -11.30
CA MET A 70 0.54 10.77 -10.53
C MET A 70 0.53 9.71 -9.43
N MET A 71 -0.60 9.51 -8.76
CA MET A 71 -0.77 8.43 -7.78
C MET A 71 -0.55 7.05 -8.41
N SER A 72 -0.99 6.85 -9.65
CA SER A 72 -0.75 5.61 -10.42
C SER A 72 0.73 5.38 -10.71
N VAL A 73 1.49 6.43 -11.02
CA VAL A 73 2.95 6.35 -11.18
C VAL A 73 3.62 5.95 -9.86
N ILE A 74 3.25 6.56 -8.73
CA ILE A 74 3.76 6.20 -7.42
C ILE A 74 3.46 4.74 -7.09
N GLN A 75 2.23 4.29 -7.38
CA GLN A 75 1.82 2.88 -7.21
C GLN A 75 2.64 1.94 -8.07
N ALA A 76 2.88 2.28 -9.35
CA ALA A 76 3.66 1.47 -10.26
C ALA A 76 5.09 1.26 -9.73
N VAL A 77 5.72 2.29 -9.17
CA VAL A 77 7.05 2.19 -8.53
C VAL A 77 6.99 1.25 -7.31
N GLY A 78 5.98 1.36 -6.46
CA GLY A 78 5.79 0.46 -5.32
C GLY A 78 5.58 -1.00 -5.76
N PHE A 79 4.81 -1.23 -6.81
CA PHE A 79 4.64 -2.57 -7.40
C PHE A 79 5.92 -3.10 -8.05
N PHE A 80 6.69 -2.27 -8.72
CA PHE A 80 7.96 -2.66 -9.33
C PHE A 80 8.92 -3.25 -8.29
N PHE A 81 9.16 -2.55 -7.18
CA PHE A 81 10.00 -3.07 -6.10
C PHE A 81 9.35 -4.25 -5.37
N GLY A 82 8.03 -4.17 -5.12
CA GLY A 82 7.29 -5.21 -4.43
C GLY A 82 7.28 -6.55 -5.17
N HIS A 83 7.01 -6.55 -6.46
CA HIS A 83 7.00 -7.78 -7.27
C HIS A 83 8.41 -8.27 -7.59
N GLY A 84 9.35 -7.34 -7.89
CA GLY A 84 10.73 -7.70 -8.16
C GLY A 84 11.39 -8.41 -6.98
N ALA A 85 11.37 -7.80 -5.80
CA ALA A 85 11.90 -8.39 -4.59
C ALA A 85 11.08 -9.62 -4.13
N GLY A 86 9.75 -9.58 -4.26
CA GLY A 86 8.85 -10.65 -3.86
C GLY A 86 9.10 -11.97 -4.59
N ASN A 87 9.30 -11.92 -5.90
CA ASN A 87 9.64 -13.10 -6.70
C ASN A 87 10.96 -13.74 -6.25
N TYR A 88 11.98 -12.93 -5.98
CA TYR A 88 13.25 -13.44 -5.47
C TYR A 88 13.09 -14.07 -4.09
N ILE A 89 12.36 -13.39 -3.19
CA ILE A 89 12.10 -13.86 -1.84
C ILE A 89 11.38 -15.21 -1.84
N SER A 90 10.31 -15.37 -2.63
CA SER A 90 9.60 -16.66 -2.68
C SER A 90 10.49 -17.82 -3.17
N ARG A 91 11.39 -17.56 -4.12
CA ARG A 91 12.37 -18.57 -4.59
C ARG A 91 13.40 -18.92 -3.50
N GLN A 92 13.93 -17.92 -2.78
CA GLN A 92 14.87 -18.15 -1.69
C GLN A 92 14.23 -18.88 -0.51
N LEU A 93 12.98 -18.59 -0.20
CA LEU A 93 12.21 -19.33 0.81
C LEU A 93 11.99 -20.79 0.40
N GLY A 94 11.66 -21.04 -0.86
CA GLY A 94 11.58 -22.41 -1.39
C GLY A 94 12.90 -23.18 -1.28
N ALA A 95 14.03 -22.49 -1.45
CA ALA A 95 15.38 -23.02 -1.25
C ALA A 95 15.82 -23.08 0.23
N LYS A 96 14.95 -22.70 1.19
CA LYS A 96 15.24 -22.58 2.63
C LYS A 96 16.36 -21.60 3.00
N ASN A 97 16.68 -20.67 2.11
CA ASN A 97 17.70 -19.64 2.33
C ASN A 97 17.06 -18.37 2.88
N VAL A 98 16.74 -18.38 4.17
CA VAL A 98 16.02 -17.30 4.86
C VAL A 98 16.87 -16.02 4.94
N GLU A 99 18.19 -16.15 5.06
CA GLU A 99 19.10 -15.00 5.19
C GLU A 99 19.09 -14.13 3.92
N ASN A 100 19.23 -14.73 2.74
CA ASN A 100 19.18 -14.00 1.48
C ASN A 100 17.78 -13.41 1.22
N ALA A 101 16.72 -14.10 1.65
CA ALA A 101 15.37 -13.57 1.57
C ALA A 101 15.21 -12.32 2.46
N GLN A 102 15.76 -12.30 3.67
CA GLN A 102 15.74 -11.14 4.58
C GLN A 102 16.52 -9.94 4.02
N ARG A 103 17.72 -10.18 3.50
CA ARG A 103 18.53 -9.13 2.88
C ARG A 103 17.80 -8.49 1.70
N MET A 104 17.21 -9.32 0.81
CA MET A 104 16.45 -8.81 -0.33
C MET A 104 15.20 -8.04 0.10
N ALA A 105 14.49 -8.49 1.15
CA ALA A 105 13.34 -7.77 1.68
C ALA A 105 13.74 -6.39 2.20
N ALA A 106 14.81 -6.29 2.99
CA ALA A 106 15.32 -5.03 3.50
C ALA A 106 15.74 -4.08 2.36
N THR A 107 16.51 -4.59 1.39
CA THR A 107 16.94 -3.82 0.23
C THR A 107 15.76 -3.30 -0.60
N GLY A 108 14.78 -4.15 -0.88
CA GLY A 108 13.57 -3.78 -1.64
C GLY A 108 12.77 -2.68 -0.96
N VAL A 109 12.61 -2.75 0.37
CA VAL A 109 11.90 -1.74 1.16
C VAL A 109 12.67 -0.41 1.20
N ILE A 110 13.99 -0.44 1.42
CA ILE A 110 14.82 0.76 1.44
C ILE A 110 14.83 1.44 0.06
N LEU A 111 15.03 0.67 -1.01
CA LEU A 111 15.04 1.23 -2.37
C LEU A 111 13.68 1.81 -2.77
N SER A 112 12.58 1.16 -2.38
CA SER A 112 11.23 1.70 -2.65
C SER A 112 10.99 3.01 -1.90
N PHE A 113 11.47 3.13 -0.66
CA PHE A 113 11.37 4.36 0.10
C PHE A 113 12.19 5.48 -0.54
N ILE A 114 13.44 5.19 -0.95
CA ILE A 114 14.31 6.16 -1.63
C ILE A 114 13.68 6.61 -2.97
N ALA A 115 13.15 5.67 -3.76
CA ALA A 115 12.49 6.00 -5.02
C ALA A 115 11.24 6.88 -4.78
N GLY A 116 10.43 6.57 -3.77
CA GLY A 116 9.30 7.42 -3.37
C GLY A 116 9.74 8.80 -2.90
N LEU A 117 10.84 8.89 -2.17
CA LEU A 117 11.42 10.16 -1.73
C LEU A 117 11.92 11.01 -2.91
N LEU A 118 12.57 10.38 -3.89
CA LEU A 118 12.99 11.06 -5.12
C LEU A 118 11.78 11.61 -5.89
N ILE A 119 10.71 10.81 -6.01
CA ILE A 119 9.45 11.26 -6.63
C ILE A 119 8.88 12.46 -5.86
N ALA A 120 8.88 12.41 -4.53
CA ALA A 120 8.39 13.51 -3.70
C ALA A 120 9.21 14.79 -3.91
N ILE A 121 10.53 14.71 -3.88
CA ILE A 121 11.44 15.87 -4.04
C ILE A 121 11.29 16.47 -5.45
N ILE A 122 11.39 15.64 -6.48
CA ILE A 122 11.27 16.10 -7.87
C ILE A 122 9.87 16.65 -8.13
N GLY A 123 8.82 15.96 -7.68
CA GLY A 123 7.44 16.38 -7.84
C GLY A 123 7.13 17.70 -7.13
N GLN A 124 7.70 17.92 -5.94
CA GLN A 124 7.56 19.20 -5.23
C GLN A 124 8.34 20.33 -5.92
N ALA A 125 9.55 20.06 -6.41
CA ALA A 125 10.37 21.06 -7.10
C ALA A 125 9.69 21.55 -8.40
N PHE A 126 8.96 20.68 -9.09
CA PHE A 126 8.28 20.98 -10.36
C PHE A 126 6.77 20.87 -10.26
N LEU A 127 6.17 21.22 -9.11
CA LEU A 127 4.75 20.96 -8.83
C LEU A 127 3.83 21.62 -9.86
N SER A 128 4.00 22.90 -10.14
CA SER A 128 3.17 23.65 -11.08
C SER A 128 3.27 23.14 -12.53
N PRO A 129 4.49 22.99 -13.10
CA PRO A 129 4.65 22.38 -14.42
C PRO A 129 4.12 20.95 -14.49
N LEU A 130 4.29 20.16 -13.42
CA LEU A 130 3.79 18.80 -13.33
C LEU A 130 2.25 18.76 -13.37
N CYS A 131 1.57 19.64 -12.63
CA CYS A 131 0.12 19.74 -12.66
C CYS A 131 -0.40 20.10 -14.05
N VAL A 132 0.24 21.03 -14.75
CA VAL A 132 -0.12 21.40 -16.13
C VAL A 132 0.13 20.24 -17.08
N PHE A 133 1.26 19.54 -16.96
CA PHE A 133 1.59 18.37 -17.78
C PHE A 133 0.58 17.23 -17.59
N LEU A 134 0.07 17.04 -16.37
CA LEU A 134 -0.98 16.05 -16.07
C LEU A 134 -2.36 16.43 -16.60
N GLY A 135 -2.53 17.65 -17.14
CA GLY A 135 -3.77 18.10 -17.78
C GLY A 135 -4.59 19.08 -16.95
N SER A 136 -4.01 19.74 -15.93
CA SER A 136 -4.70 20.77 -15.17
C SER A 136 -4.94 22.01 -16.03
N THR A 137 -6.20 22.45 -16.09
CA THR A 137 -6.57 23.74 -16.68
C THR A 137 -6.33 24.89 -15.68
N PRO A 138 -6.23 26.16 -16.12
CA PRO A 138 -6.03 27.29 -15.23
C PRO A 138 -7.04 27.38 -14.08
N THR A 139 -8.26 26.90 -14.29
CA THR A 139 -9.35 26.91 -13.30
C THR A 139 -9.19 25.85 -12.21
N ILE A 140 -8.61 24.70 -12.51
CA ILE A 140 -8.43 23.61 -11.55
C ILE A 140 -7.00 23.55 -10.99
N LEU A 141 -6.05 24.25 -11.60
CA LEU A 141 -4.63 24.25 -11.22
C LEU A 141 -4.42 24.53 -9.71
N PRO A 142 -5.00 25.57 -9.08
CA PRO A 142 -4.78 25.84 -7.67
C PRO A 142 -5.32 24.73 -6.75
N TYR A 143 -6.35 24.00 -7.17
CA TYR A 143 -6.87 22.84 -6.43
C TYR A 143 -5.95 21.63 -6.59
N THR A 144 -5.44 21.40 -7.82
CA THR A 144 -4.52 20.29 -8.12
C THR A 144 -3.21 20.48 -7.37
N GLU A 145 -2.63 21.68 -7.36
CA GLU A 145 -1.38 21.97 -6.65
C GLU A 145 -1.51 21.72 -5.15
N ARG A 146 -2.61 22.18 -4.53
CA ARG A 146 -2.86 21.94 -3.10
C ARG A 146 -3.01 20.46 -2.78
N TYR A 147 -3.76 19.73 -3.59
CA TYR A 147 -3.99 18.31 -3.37
C TYR A 147 -2.73 17.47 -3.65
N LEU A 148 -2.16 17.63 -4.86
CA LEU A 148 -1.01 16.85 -5.31
C LEU A 148 0.24 17.16 -4.48
N GLY A 149 0.43 18.42 -4.06
CA GLY A 149 1.55 18.79 -3.21
C GLY A 149 1.55 18.01 -1.88
N ILE A 150 0.39 17.82 -1.25
CA ILE A 150 0.28 17.04 -0.02
C ILE A 150 0.45 15.54 -0.31
N ILE A 151 -0.16 15.03 -1.39
CA ILE A 151 -0.04 13.61 -1.78
C ILE A 151 1.40 13.22 -2.08
N LEU A 152 2.17 14.09 -2.74
CA LEU A 152 3.58 13.84 -3.03
C LEU A 152 4.43 13.66 -1.76
N LEU A 153 4.10 14.35 -0.66
CA LEU A 153 4.76 14.12 0.63
C LEU A 153 4.50 12.69 1.16
N GLY A 154 3.39 12.10 0.78
CA GLY A 154 3.04 10.71 1.10
C GLY A 154 3.71 9.66 0.20
N ALA A 155 4.30 10.04 -0.93
CA ALA A 155 4.84 9.12 -1.91
C ALA A 155 5.84 8.09 -1.33
N PRO A 156 6.82 8.45 -0.47
CA PRO A 156 7.75 7.48 0.11
C PRO A 156 7.05 6.44 1.00
N PHE A 157 6.02 6.85 1.75
CA PHE A 157 5.24 5.94 2.58
C PHE A 157 4.33 5.04 1.74
N MET A 158 3.78 5.56 0.65
CA MET A 158 2.93 4.81 -0.27
C MET A 158 3.73 3.74 -1.02
N THR A 159 4.90 4.08 -1.60
CA THR A 159 5.77 3.11 -2.28
C THR A 159 6.25 2.03 -1.33
N MET A 160 6.70 2.41 -0.12
CA MET A 160 7.15 1.48 0.90
C MET A 160 6.02 0.58 1.38
N SER A 161 4.83 1.11 1.65
CA SER A 161 3.64 0.37 2.07
C SER A 161 3.25 -0.69 1.03
N LEU A 162 3.20 -0.33 -0.25
CA LEU A 162 2.88 -1.25 -1.35
C LEU A 162 3.95 -2.34 -1.49
N THR A 163 5.22 -1.98 -1.36
CA THR A 163 6.33 -2.94 -1.39
C THR A 163 6.19 -3.94 -0.25
N VAL A 164 6.07 -3.49 1.00
CA VAL A 164 5.92 -4.36 2.17
C VAL A 164 4.69 -5.25 2.03
N ASN A 165 3.56 -4.71 1.58
CA ASN A 165 2.34 -5.48 1.36
C ASN A 165 2.55 -6.62 0.35
N ASN A 166 3.21 -6.34 -0.79
CA ASN A 166 3.51 -7.38 -1.77
C ASN A 166 4.49 -8.42 -1.22
N LEU A 167 5.56 -7.99 -0.51
CA LEU A 167 6.50 -8.92 0.12
C LEU A 167 5.79 -9.89 1.08
N MET A 168 4.84 -9.40 1.89
CA MET A 168 4.04 -10.24 2.78
C MET A 168 3.19 -11.25 2.01
N ARG A 169 2.60 -10.85 0.87
CA ARG A 169 1.83 -11.75 0.00
C ARG A 169 2.70 -12.84 -0.60
N PHE A 170 3.90 -12.51 -1.09
CA PHE A 170 4.85 -13.48 -1.63
C PHE A 170 5.42 -14.44 -0.58
N GLN A 171 5.34 -14.10 0.69
CA GLN A 171 5.66 -14.97 1.82
C GLN A 171 4.47 -15.84 2.27
N GLY A 172 3.30 -15.71 1.64
CA GLY A 172 2.07 -16.41 2.02
C GLY A 172 1.28 -15.78 3.16
N ASN A 173 1.73 -14.65 3.71
CA ASN A 173 1.10 -13.96 4.83
C ASN A 173 0.05 -12.93 4.38
N THR A 174 -0.85 -13.33 3.49
CA THR A 174 -1.87 -12.48 2.86
C THR A 174 -2.84 -11.87 3.87
N ILE A 175 -3.15 -12.56 4.97
CA ILE A 175 -4.05 -12.06 6.02
C ILE A 175 -3.44 -10.85 6.73
N TYR A 176 -2.14 -10.89 7.05
CA TYR A 176 -1.45 -9.75 7.65
C TYR A 176 -1.34 -8.58 6.68
N ALA A 177 -1.05 -8.86 5.40
CA ALA A 177 -1.05 -7.86 4.34
C ALA A 177 -2.42 -7.18 4.20
N MET A 178 -3.51 -7.96 4.22
CA MET A 178 -4.89 -7.45 4.20
C MET A 178 -5.17 -6.56 5.41
N LYS A 179 -4.88 -7.02 6.64
CA LYS A 179 -5.12 -6.23 7.86
C LYS A 179 -4.38 -4.90 7.85
N GLY A 180 -3.15 -4.87 7.33
CA GLY A 180 -2.35 -3.65 7.22
C GLY A 180 -2.97 -2.63 6.28
N ILE A 181 -3.41 -3.03 5.08
CA ILE A 181 -4.13 -2.13 4.16
C ILE A 181 -5.46 -1.69 4.75
N MET A 182 -6.25 -2.63 5.28
CA MET A 182 -7.57 -2.34 5.84
C MET A 182 -7.51 -1.30 6.96
N SER A 183 -6.46 -1.32 7.80
CA SER A 183 -6.30 -0.34 8.87
C SER A 183 -6.14 1.09 8.31
N GLY A 184 -5.38 1.28 7.24
CA GLY A 184 -5.25 2.56 6.54
C GLY A 184 -6.57 3.01 5.88
N VAL A 185 -7.25 2.08 5.19
CA VAL A 185 -8.55 2.34 4.56
C VAL A 185 -9.60 2.77 5.57
N LEU A 186 -9.73 2.05 6.69
CA LEU A 186 -10.68 2.38 7.76
C LEU A 186 -10.38 3.75 8.38
N LEU A 187 -9.11 4.04 8.63
CA LEU A 187 -8.71 5.34 9.16
C LEU A 187 -9.06 6.48 8.19
N ASN A 188 -8.81 6.29 6.89
CA ASN A 188 -9.14 7.29 5.89
C ASN A 188 -10.66 7.51 5.80
N LEU A 189 -11.45 6.43 5.80
CA LEU A 189 -12.91 6.51 5.74
C LEU A 189 -13.52 7.32 6.89
N ILE A 190 -12.84 7.38 8.04
CA ILE A 190 -13.23 8.20 9.19
C ILE A 190 -12.68 9.63 9.04
N LEU A 191 -11.39 9.77 8.68
CA LEU A 191 -10.73 11.07 8.63
C LEU A 191 -11.20 11.94 7.46
N ALA A 192 -11.50 11.36 6.29
CA ALA A 192 -11.90 12.14 5.12
C ALA A 192 -13.18 12.96 5.39
N PRO A 193 -14.33 12.38 5.82
CA PRO A 193 -15.52 13.16 6.13
C PRO A 193 -15.28 14.13 7.31
N LEU A 194 -14.49 13.75 8.31
CA LEU A 194 -14.18 14.62 9.44
C LEU A 194 -13.45 15.87 9.00
N LEU A 195 -12.40 15.76 8.19
CA LEU A 195 -11.59 16.89 7.74
C LEU A 195 -12.28 17.71 6.66
N ILE A 196 -13.06 17.07 5.79
CA ILE A 196 -13.76 17.75 4.69
C ILE A 196 -15.00 18.49 5.22
N LEU A 197 -15.87 17.80 5.97
CA LEU A 197 -17.19 18.30 6.34
C LEU A 197 -17.18 19.04 7.69
N TYR A 198 -16.55 18.47 8.72
CA TYR A 198 -16.56 19.06 10.06
C TYR A 198 -15.56 20.21 10.19
N PHE A 199 -14.30 20.00 9.73
CA PHE A 199 -13.28 21.05 9.76
C PHE A 199 -13.31 21.98 8.56
N CYS A 200 -14.18 21.73 7.56
CA CYS A 200 -14.36 22.56 6.37
C CYS A 200 -13.05 22.87 5.61
N LEU A 201 -12.06 21.95 5.66
CA LEU A 201 -10.76 22.12 5.00
C LEU A 201 -10.82 21.87 3.49
N GLY A 202 -11.97 21.48 2.96
CA GLY A 202 -12.16 21.23 1.54
C GLY A 202 -11.19 20.18 0.98
N ILE A 203 -10.63 20.45 -0.20
CA ILE A 203 -9.72 19.51 -0.90
C ILE A 203 -8.42 19.26 -0.12
N THR A 204 -7.96 20.24 0.66
CA THR A 204 -6.78 20.09 1.53
C THR A 204 -7.05 19.06 2.62
N GLY A 205 -8.27 19.03 3.16
CA GLY A 205 -8.71 18.03 4.15
C GLY A 205 -8.68 16.61 3.59
N ALA A 206 -9.13 16.40 2.34
CA ALA A 206 -9.04 15.11 1.65
C ALA A 206 -7.58 14.66 1.51
N ALA A 207 -6.69 15.57 1.07
CA ALA A 207 -5.27 15.25 0.90
C ALA A 207 -4.59 14.88 2.23
N ILE A 208 -4.88 15.60 3.32
CA ILE A 208 -4.35 15.34 4.66
C ILE A 208 -4.88 13.99 5.19
N ALA A 209 -6.17 13.69 5.00
CA ALA A 209 -6.76 12.41 5.37
C ALA A 209 -6.03 11.24 4.69
N THR A 210 -5.81 11.37 3.40
CA THR A 210 -5.11 10.36 2.59
C THR A 210 -3.66 10.21 3.04
N LEU A 211 -2.91 11.31 3.21
CA LEU A 211 -1.53 11.29 3.70
C LEU A 211 -1.41 10.60 5.06
N THR A 212 -2.23 11.01 6.02
CA THR A 212 -2.22 10.47 7.39
C THR A 212 -2.54 8.97 7.39
N SER A 213 -3.52 8.57 6.60
CA SER A 213 -3.93 7.16 6.47
C SER A 213 -2.86 6.29 5.79
N GLN A 214 -2.13 6.83 4.82
CA GLN A 214 -1.00 6.16 4.18
C GLN A 214 0.17 5.96 5.15
N ILE A 215 0.52 6.98 5.93
CA ILE A 215 1.55 6.88 6.96
C ILE A 215 1.17 5.84 8.01
N PHE A 216 -0.06 5.90 8.51
CA PHE A 216 -0.58 4.94 9.49
C PHE A 216 -0.60 3.51 8.94
N GLY A 217 -1.12 3.31 7.73
CA GLY A 217 -1.14 2.02 7.05
C GLY A 217 0.26 1.45 6.84
N CYS A 218 1.24 2.30 6.47
CA CYS A 218 2.64 1.94 6.35
C CYS A 218 3.23 1.48 7.69
N MET A 219 3.01 2.23 8.78
CA MET A 219 3.45 1.86 10.12
C MET A 219 2.83 0.53 10.59
N MET A 220 1.53 0.34 10.35
CA MET A 220 0.83 -0.90 10.67
C MET A 220 1.38 -2.09 9.89
N LEU A 221 1.67 -1.93 8.60
CA LEU A 221 2.29 -2.98 7.79
C LEU A 221 3.69 -3.33 8.32
N LEU A 222 4.53 -2.33 8.61
CA LEU A 222 5.85 -2.54 9.20
C LEU A 222 5.75 -3.24 10.57
N TRP A 223 4.81 -2.83 11.41
CA TRP A 223 4.59 -3.49 12.69
C TRP A 223 4.13 -4.95 12.51
N MET A 224 3.29 -5.22 11.51
CA MET A 224 2.83 -6.58 11.22
C MET A 224 3.95 -7.48 10.67
N THR A 225 4.99 -6.94 10.03
CA THR A 225 6.16 -7.75 9.64
C THR A 225 6.92 -8.30 10.85
N THR A 226 6.82 -7.65 12.02
CA THR A 226 7.44 -8.14 13.25
C THR A 226 6.62 -9.23 13.95
N LYS A 227 5.32 -9.37 13.58
CA LYS A 227 4.39 -10.36 14.13
C LYS A 227 4.20 -11.52 13.16
N GLY A 228 4.21 -12.74 13.69
CA GLY A 228 4.03 -13.95 12.90
C GLY A 228 5.37 -14.55 12.41
N GLN A 229 5.27 -15.51 11.50
CA GLN A 229 6.43 -16.18 10.88
C GLN A 229 6.95 -15.42 9.65
N ASN A 230 6.77 -14.11 9.62
CA ASN A 230 7.26 -13.28 8.53
C ASN A 230 8.79 -13.18 8.59
N ILE A 231 9.40 -13.03 7.43
CA ILE A 231 10.79 -12.60 7.35
C ILE A 231 10.88 -11.23 8.00
N ARG A 232 11.59 -11.17 9.12
CA ARG A 232 11.86 -9.89 9.78
C ARG A 232 12.69 -9.03 8.85
N ILE A 233 12.20 -7.84 8.53
CA ILE A 233 12.98 -6.84 7.82
C ILE A 233 14.03 -6.33 8.82
N GLN A 234 15.20 -6.96 8.83
CA GLN A 234 16.33 -6.49 9.64
C GLN A 234 17.24 -5.67 8.72
N PRO A 235 17.44 -4.38 8.99
CA PRO A 235 18.39 -3.54 8.27
C PRO A 235 19.81 -3.89 8.72
N ARG A 236 20.26 -5.11 8.51
CA ARG A 236 21.67 -5.49 8.56
C ARG A 236 22.19 -5.44 7.13
N LEU A 237 22.71 -4.30 6.77
CA LEU A 237 23.56 -4.10 5.60
C LEU A 237 24.88 -4.86 5.76
#